data_1bd0f1ddd98b11d75d05c1d70c1b28b3
#
_entry.id   1bd0f1ddd98b11d75d05c1d70c1b28b3
#
_cell.length_a   1.000
_cell.length_b   1.000
_cell.length_c   1.000
_cell.angle_alpha   90.00
_cell.angle_beta   90.00
_cell.angle_gamma   90.00
#
_symmetry.space_group_name_H-M   'P 1'
#
loop_
_entity.id
_entity.type
_entity.pdbx_description
1 polymer ?
#
loop_
_entity_poly.entity_id
_entity_poly.type
_entity_poly.pdbx_seq_one_letter_code
_entity_poly.pdbx_strand_id
1 'polypeptide(L)'
;PDDVAMFSDILISHVSNILCDIAEPGDRVVLCMDKRDGESKYWRHRLSNRVAGLYKINRDGSIFDAISVEGLNEARDRYFNWCLDNRIRKLSLEGFEADDIIAELITRTPQSIIISPDGDFNQLITSPSILRIDPIRWRAYRCNVDSSDWFGDHSFDGMWVDSILKTLGITDVTLVNANFSLLTKILMGDKSDCIPSVH
;
A
#
# COMPACT_ATOMS: atom_id res chain seq x y z
N PRO A 1 -14.47 4.31 22.56
CA PRO A 1 -14.64 2.93 22.03
C PRO A 1 -15.35 2.95 20.68
N ASP A 2 -16.35 3.82 20.51
CA ASP A 2 -17.20 3.85 19.31
C ASP A 2 -16.48 4.33 18.07
N ASP A 3 -15.55 5.28 18.18
CA ASP A 3 -14.83 5.89 17.04
C ASP A 3 -13.87 4.90 16.35
N VAL A 4 -13.22 4.03 17.10
CA VAL A 4 -12.27 3.05 16.55
C VAL A 4 -13.02 1.90 15.85
N ALA A 5 -14.12 1.45 16.43
CA ALA A 5 -14.99 0.45 15.81
C ALA A 5 -15.55 1.00 14.50
N MET A 6 -16.04 2.22 14.50
CA MET A 6 -16.55 2.90 13.32
C MET A 6 -15.47 3.04 12.23
N PHE A 7 -14.23 3.38 12.59
CA PHE A 7 -13.14 3.49 11.62
C PHE A 7 -12.82 2.15 10.95
N SER A 8 -12.76 1.06 11.74
CA SER A 8 -12.52 -0.28 11.17
C SER A 8 -13.65 -0.71 10.25
N ASP A 9 -14.90 -0.44 10.61
CA ASP A 9 -16.08 -0.77 9.80
C ASP A 9 -16.11 0.02 8.47
N ILE A 10 -15.71 1.29 8.50
CA ILE A 10 -15.57 2.10 7.28
C ILE A 10 -14.49 1.51 6.37
N LEU A 11 -13.31 1.19 6.92
CA LEU A 11 -12.22 0.61 6.13
C LEU A 11 -12.61 -0.74 5.54
N ILE A 12 -13.22 -1.62 6.34
CA ILE A 12 -13.73 -2.92 5.90
C ILE A 12 -14.74 -2.71 4.77
N SER A 13 -15.69 -1.79 4.95
CA SER A 13 -16.71 -1.50 3.93
C SER A 13 -16.09 -1.04 2.62
N HIS A 14 -15.14 -0.09 2.67
CA HIS A 14 -14.47 0.40 1.46
C HIS A 14 -13.69 -0.70 0.74
N VAL A 15 -12.89 -1.48 1.47
CA VAL A 15 -12.13 -2.59 0.86
C VAL A 15 -13.07 -3.68 0.34
N SER A 16 -14.12 -4.02 1.10
CA SER A 16 -15.12 -4.99 0.67
C SER A 16 -15.80 -4.58 -0.63
N ASN A 17 -16.24 -3.33 -0.73
CA ASN A 17 -16.88 -2.81 -1.94
C ASN A 17 -15.94 -2.90 -3.15
N ILE A 18 -14.68 -2.47 -2.99
CA ILE A 18 -13.67 -2.59 -4.06
C ILE A 18 -13.55 -4.05 -4.49
N LEU A 19 -13.37 -4.98 -3.54
CA LEU A 19 -13.19 -6.40 -3.87
C LEU A 19 -14.43 -7.02 -4.50
N CYS A 20 -15.63 -6.69 -4.00
CA CYS A 20 -16.89 -7.20 -4.58
C CYS A 20 -17.09 -6.76 -6.02
N ASP A 21 -16.63 -5.54 -6.36
CA ASP A 21 -16.86 -4.97 -7.68
C ASP A 21 -15.83 -5.42 -8.72
N ILE A 22 -14.60 -5.75 -8.31
CA ILE A 22 -13.51 -6.00 -9.24
C ILE A 22 -12.84 -7.37 -9.14
N ALA A 23 -13.02 -8.11 -8.02
CA ALA A 23 -12.38 -9.41 -7.87
C ALA A 23 -13.08 -10.47 -8.72
N GLU A 24 -12.29 -11.18 -9.52
CA GLU A 24 -12.76 -12.27 -10.38
C GLU A 24 -12.40 -13.65 -9.83
N PRO A 25 -13.10 -14.72 -10.25
CA PRO A 25 -12.70 -16.07 -9.89
C PRO A 25 -11.28 -16.37 -10.37
N GLY A 26 -10.39 -16.67 -9.43
CA GLY A 26 -8.96 -16.92 -9.72
C GLY A 26 -8.03 -15.84 -9.22
N ASP A 27 -8.54 -14.66 -8.88
CA ASP A 27 -7.76 -13.59 -8.29
C ASP A 27 -7.22 -13.98 -6.91
N ARG A 28 -6.04 -13.46 -6.59
CA ARG A 28 -5.39 -13.68 -5.31
C ARG A 28 -5.41 -12.39 -4.52
N VAL A 29 -6.27 -12.33 -3.52
CA VAL A 29 -6.29 -11.23 -2.56
C VAL A 29 -5.37 -11.56 -1.39
N VAL A 30 -4.44 -10.65 -1.09
CA VAL A 30 -3.44 -10.82 -0.03
C VAL A 30 -3.40 -9.60 0.86
N LEU A 31 -3.53 -9.81 2.17
CA LEU A 31 -3.27 -8.79 3.18
C LEU A 31 -1.81 -8.85 3.60
N CYS A 32 -1.02 -7.88 3.19
CA CYS A 32 0.38 -7.75 3.60
C CYS A 32 0.48 -6.95 4.90
N MET A 33 1.32 -7.42 5.81
CA MET A 33 1.43 -6.83 7.14
C MET A 33 2.85 -6.87 7.66
N ASP A 34 3.20 -5.84 8.43
CA ASP A 34 4.39 -5.86 9.26
C ASP A 34 4.30 -6.99 10.29
N LYS A 35 5.39 -7.71 10.50
CA LYS A 35 5.48 -8.63 11.62
C LYS A 35 5.74 -7.85 12.91
N ARG A 36 4.77 -7.86 13.82
CA ARG A 36 4.81 -7.10 15.09
C ARG A 36 5.45 -7.84 16.27
N ASP A 37 6.07 -8.97 16.06
CA ASP A 37 6.77 -9.65 17.15
C ASP A 37 7.95 -8.78 17.57
N GLY A 38 7.96 -8.33 18.84
CA GLY A 38 8.80 -7.26 19.41
C GLY A 38 10.32 -7.38 19.23
N GLU A 39 10.74 -8.27 18.36
CA GLU A 39 12.11 -8.54 17.96
C GLU A 39 12.40 -8.26 16.48
N SER A 40 11.56 -7.51 15.76
CA SER A 40 11.89 -7.10 14.38
C SER A 40 13.09 -6.11 14.38
N LYS A 41 14.17 -6.52 15.02
CA LYS A 41 15.46 -5.83 15.02
C LYS A 41 16.14 -5.90 13.64
N TYR A 42 15.68 -6.76 12.72
CA TYR A 42 16.38 -7.02 11.47
C TYR A 42 16.33 -5.87 10.47
N TRP A 43 15.20 -5.19 10.31
CA TRP A 43 15.15 -4.03 9.43
C TRP A 43 15.92 -2.83 10.02
N ARG A 44 15.92 -2.67 11.35
CA ARG A 44 16.81 -1.73 12.03
C ARG A 44 18.27 -2.05 11.76
N HIS A 45 18.64 -3.32 11.59
CA HIS A 45 19.99 -3.74 11.24
C HIS A 45 20.36 -3.46 9.78
N ARG A 46 19.44 -3.49 8.83
CA ARG A 46 19.71 -3.10 7.43
C ARG A 46 20.13 -1.62 7.32
N LEU A 47 19.56 -0.77 8.15
CA LEU A 47 19.92 0.65 8.25
C LEU A 47 20.93 0.93 9.38
N SER A 48 21.30 -0.09 10.17
CA SER A 48 21.83 0.07 11.53
C SER A 48 23.20 0.64 11.64
N ASN A 49 23.99 0.71 10.60
CA ASN A 49 25.36 1.17 10.80
C ASN A 49 25.57 2.67 10.68
N ARG A 50 24.59 3.44 10.18
CA ARG A 50 24.75 4.91 10.06
C ARG A 50 23.54 5.76 10.45
N VAL A 51 22.31 5.23 10.43
CA VAL A 51 21.08 6.03 10.60
C VAL A 51 20.09 5.44 11.62
N ALA A 52 20.39 4.30 12.20
CA ALA A 52 19.47 3.49 13.02
C ALA A 52 18.86 4.20 14.24
N GLY A 53 19.50 5.22 14.75
CA GLY A 53 18.97 6.00 15.89
C GLY A 53 17.96 7.07 15.48
N LEU A 54 17.83 7.38 14.18
CA LEU A 54 17.02 8.48 13.67
C LEU A 54 15.81 8.02 12.86
N TYR A 55 15.83 6.79 12.34
CA TYR A 55 14.74 6.26 11.53
C TYR A 55 13.44 6.18 12.34
N LYS A 56 12.40 6.82 11.83
CA LYS A 56 11.08 6.89 12.47
C LYS A 56 11.07 7.50 13.89
N ILE A 57 12.12 8.20 14.32
CA ILE A 57 12.20 8.79 15.67
C ILE A 57 11.13 9.86 15.90
N ASN A 58 10.68 10.55 14.83
CA ASN A 58 9.65 11.58 14.89
C ASN A 58 8.22 11.01 14.83
N ARG A 59 8.06 9.69 14.74
CA ARG A 59 6.76 9.07 14.96
C ARG A 59 6.48 9.08 16.47
N ASP A 60 6.33 10.30 17.01
CA ASP A 60 5.82 10.46 18.35
C ASP A 60 4.41 9.87 18.40
N GLY A 61 4.10 9.23 19.51
CA GLY A 61 2.81 8.58 19.70
C GLY A 61 1.62 9.53 19.76
N SER A 62 1.80 10.83 19.47
CA SER A 62 0.80 11.87 19.66
C SER A 62 -0.48 11.66 18.87
N ILE A 63 -0.41 11.01 17.70
CA ILE A 63 -1.61 10.60 16.95
C ILE A 63 -2.35 9.47 17.65
N PHE A 64 -1.65 8.66 18.45
CA PHE A 64 -2.21 7.53 19.18
C PHE A 64 -2.72 7.92 20.57
N ASP A 65 -2.39 9.13 21.07
CA ASP A 65 -2.87 9.62 22.36
C ASP A 65 -4.41 9.80 22.38
N ALA A 66 -5.02 9.99 21.21
CA ALA A 66 -6.48 10.10 21.07
C ALA A 66 -7.18 8.73 20.92
N ILE A 67 -6.45 7.68 20.58
CA ILE A 67 -6.99 6.33 20.33
C ILE A 67 -6.29 5.36 21.30
N SER A 68 -7.06 4.69 22.15
CA SER A 68 -6.48 3.70 23.06
C SER A 68 -5.82 2.57 22.28
N VAL A 69 -4.70 2.08 22.79
CA VAL A 69 -3.99 0.91 22.20
C VAL A 69 -4.93 -0.32 22.13
N GLU A 70 -5.82 -0.46 23.12
CA GLU A 70 -6.84 -1.50 23.15
C GLU A 70 -7.82 -1.35 22.00
N GLY A 71 -8.33 -0.15 21.75
CA GLY A 71 -9.24 0.12 20.64
C GLY A 71 -8.60 -0.15 19.27
N LEU A 72 -7.32 0.21 19.09
CA LEU A 72 -6.59 -0.11 17.86
C LEU A 72 -6.41 -1.62 17.66
N ASN A 73 -6.14 -2.35 18.73
CA ASN A 73 -6.03 -3.81 18.69
C ASN A 73 -7.38 -4.45 18.34
N GLU A 74 -8.46 -3.97 18.94
CA GLU A 74 -9.81 -4.44 18.63
C GLU A 74 -10.18 -4.18 17.16
N ALA A 75 -9.95 -2.97 16.65
CA ALA A 75 -10.19 -2.63 15.25
C ALA A 75 -9.40 -3.53 14.30
N ARG A 76 -8.13 -3.78 14.62
CA ARG A 76 -7.28 -4.68 13.86
C ARG A 76 -7.80 -6.11 13.87
N ASP A 77 -8.20 -6.62 15.04
CA ASP A 77 -8.68 -7.98 15.16
C ASP A 77 -10.02 -8.19 14.43
N ARG A 78 -10.90 -7.18 14.43
CA ARG A 78 -12.13 -7.17 13.61
C ARG A 78 -11.79 -7.27 12.12
N TYR A 79 -10.84 -6.45 11.65
CA TYR A 79 -10.41 -6.49 10.25
C TYR A 79 -9.80 -7.84 9.87
N PHE A 80 -9.00 -8.45 10.74
CA PHE A 80 -8.44 -9.78 10.50
C PHE A 80 -9.48 -10.87 10.45
N ASN A 81 -10.45 -10.85 11.34
CA ASN A 81 -11.55 -11.80 11.32
C ASN A 81 -12.34 -11.69 10.02
N TRP A 82 -12.64 -10.45 9.59
CA TRP A 82 -13.26 -10.23 8.30
C TRP A 82 -12.42 -10.78 7.13
N CYS A 83 -11.11 -10.59 7.14
CA CYS A 83 -10.22 -11.15 6.11
C CYS A 83 -10.27 -12.69 6.10
N LEU A 84 -10.27 -13.32 7.27
CA LEU A 84 -10.36 -14.79 7.39
C LEU A 84 -11.68 -15.32 6.85
N ASP A 85 -12.80 -14.68 7.22
CA ASP A 85 -14.15 -15.06 6.78
C ASP A 85 -14.30 -14.93 5.25
N ASN A 86 -13.59 -13.98 4.65
CA ASN A 86 -13.58 -13.76 3.19
C ASN A 86 -12.41 -14.48 2.48
N ARG A 87 -11.72 -15.40 3.16
CA ARG A 87 -10.60 -16.18 2.59
C ARG A 87 -9.44 -15.36 2.05
N ILE A 88 -9.28 -14.13 2.54
CA ILE A 88 -8.15 -13.25 2.22
C ILE A 88 -6.91 -13.79 2.94
N ARG A 89 -5.89 -14.11 2.18
CA ARG A 89 -4.65 -14.64 2.75
C ARG A 89 -3.86 -13.53 3.43
N LYS A 90 -3.55 -13.72 4.71
CA LYS A 90 -2.61 -12.88 5.44
C LYS A 90 -1.18 -13.30 5.14
N LEU A 91 -0.33 -12.35 4.80
CA LEU A 91 1.11 -12.55 4.59
C LEU A 91 1.90 -11.59 5.48
N SER A 92 2.74 -12.16 6.33
CA SER A 92 3.65 -11.44 7.23
C SER A 92 4.93 -12.25 7.34
N LEU A 93 6.06 -11.65 7.05
CA LEU A 93 7.36 -12.32 7.01
C LEU A 93 8.30 -11.69 8.04
N GLU A 94 9.09 -12.53 8.70
CA GLU A 94 10.08 -12.05 9.66
C GLU A 94 11.16 -11.24 8.98
N GLY A 95 11.46 -10.07 9.53
CA GLY A 95 12.49 -9.16 9.00
C GLY A 95 12.06 -8.34 7.77
N PHE A 96 10.77 -8.40 7.39
CA PHE A 96 10.23 -7.64 6.28
C PHE A 96 9.06 -6.76 6.74
N GLU A 97 9.00 -5.54 6.22
CA GLU A 97 7.81 -4.69 6.32
C GLU A 97 6.78 -5.08 5.26
N ALA A 98 5.53 -4.66 5.44
CA ALA A 98 4.46 -4.90 4.46
C ALA A 98 4.85 -4.40 3.06
N ASP A 99 5.54 -3.27 2.99
CA ASP A 99 5.99 -2.63 1.76
C ASP A 99 6.99 -3.50 0.98
N ASP A 100 7.92 -4.15 1.67
CA ASP A 100 8.87 -5.09 1.07
C ASP A 100 8.13 -6.28 0.45
N ILE A 101 7.12 -6.79 1.17
CA ILE A 101 6.31 -7.93 0.72
C ILE A 101 5.50 -7.56 -0.52
N ILE A 102 4.85 -6.39 -0.52
CA ILE A 102 4.07 -5.89 -1.65
C ILE A 102 4.97 -5.69 -2.87
N ALA A 103 6.15 -5.07 -2.68
CA ALA A 103 7.11 -4.85 -3.76
C ALA A 103 7.52 -6.18 -4.42
N GLU A 104 7.82 -7.20 -3.63
CA GLU A 104 8.20 -8.52 -4.15
C GLU A 104 7.03 -9.22 -4.86
N LEU A 105 5.80 -9.13 -4.35
CA LEU A 105 4.64 -9.73 -4.98
C LEU A 105 4.35 -9.12 -6.35
N ILE A 106 4.45 -7.80 -6.48
CA ILE A 106 4.19 -7.08 -7.73
C ILE A 106 5.15 -7.51 -8.84
N THR A 107 6.42 -7.76 -8.52
CA THR A 107 7.41 -8.21 -9.51
C THR A 107 7.09 -9.59 -10.09
N ARG A 108 6.24 -10.36 -9.42
CA ARG A 108 5.89 -11.74 -9.78
C ARG A 108 4.51 -11.89 -10.40
N THR A 109 3.76 -10.81 -10.48
CA THR A 109 2.38 -10.83 -10.98
C THR A 109 2.25 -9.95 -12.23
N PRO A 110 1.58 -10.46 -13.30
CA PRO A 110 1.44 -9.71 -14.55
C PRO A 110 0.54 -8.48 -14.39
N GLN A 111 -0.47 -8.57 -13.53
CA GLN A 111 -1.40 -7.48 -13.23
C GLN A 111 -1.61 -7.39 -11.71
N SER A 112 -1.64 -6.18 -11.19
CA SER A 112 -1.72 -5.98 -9.73
C SER A 112 -2.49 -4.72 -9.37
N ILE A 113 -3.31 -4.82 -8.32
CA ILE A 113 -3.97 -3.68 -7.70
C ILE A 113 -3.48 -3.57 -6.26
N ILE A 114 -2.91 -2.42 -5.93
CA ILE A 114 -2.51 -2.05 -4.58
C ILE A 114 -3.64 -1.23 -3.97
N ILE A 115 -4.28 -1.73 -2.92
CA ILE A 115 -5.30 -0.98 -2.17
C ILE A 115 -4.62 -0.43 -0.92
N SER A 116 -4.22 0.84 -0.97
CA SER A 116 -3.54 1.51 0.14
C SER A 116 -3.60 3.03 0.01
N PRO A 117 -3.79 3.76 1.14
CA PRO A 117 -3.67 5.22 1.16
C PRO A 117 -2.23 5.71 1.10
N ASP A 118 -1.25 4.83 1.29
CA ASP A 118 0.16 5.20 1.38
C ASP A 118 0.73 5.62 0.03
N GLY A 119 1.24 6.85 -0.02
CA GLY A 119 1.85 7.43 -1.23
C GLY A 119 3.16 6.76 -1.65
N ASP A 120 3.81 6.04 -0.75
CA ASP A 120 5.08 5.38 -1.01
C ASP A 120 4.95 4.30 -2.07
N PHE A 121 3.79 3.68 -2.17
CA PHE A 121 3.50 2.70 -3.23
C PHE A 121 3.46 3.29 -4.65
N ASN A 122 3.48 4.62 -4.81
CA ASN A 122 3.60 5.22 -6.14
C ASN A 122 4.90 4.82 -6.85
N GLN A 123 5.97 4.56 -6.10
CA GLN A 123 7.23 4.08 -6.66
C GLN A 123 7.15 2.65 -7.23
N LEU A 124 6.11 1.91 -6.89
CA LEU A 124 5.88 0.55 -7.39
C LEU A 124 5.04 0.52 -8.68
N ILE A 125 4.47 1.66 -9.11
CA ILE A 125 3.65 1.75 -10.32
C ILE A 125 4.58 1.89 -11.54
N THR A 126 5.30 0.83 -11.83
CA THR A 126 6.36 0.79 -12.85
C THR A 126 5.85 0.39 -14.23
N SER A 127 4.61 -0.07 -14.33
CA SER A 127 4.01 -0.52 -15.59
C SER A 127 2.51 -0.17 -15.66
N PRO A 128 1.92 -0.14 -16.87
CA PRO A 128 0.47 0.08 -17.04
C PRO A 128 -0.41 -0.99 -16.38
N SER A 129 0.14 -2.16 -16.07
CA SER A 129 -0.57 -3.27 -15.42
C SER A 129 -0.59 -3.18 -13.88
N ILE A 130 -0.04 -2.11 -13.32
CA ILE A 130 -0.07 -1.86 -11.87
C ILE A 130 -0.94 -0.64 -11.60
N LEU A 131 -1.97 -0.85 -10.78
CA LEU A 131 -2.90 0.19 -10.33
C LEU A 131 -2.80 0.33 -8.81
N ARG A 132 -2.74 1.56 -8.30
CA ARG A 132 -2.95 1.82 -6.88
C ARG A 132 -4.27 2.54 -6.68
N ILE A 133 -5.05 2.09 -5.70
CA ILE A 133 -6.31 2.71 -5.28
C ILE A 133 -6.13 3.19 -3.83
N ASP A 134 -6.36 4.47 -3.60
CA ASP A 134 -6.50 5.03 -2.26
C ASP A 134 -7.97 4.88 -1.83
N PRO A 135 -8.28 3.96 -0.91
CA PRO A 135 -9.65 3.68 -0.51
C PRO A 135 -10.26 4.79 0.37
N ILE A 136 -9.40 5.67 0.94
CA ILE A 136 -9.84 6.76 1.81
C ILE A 136 -10.23 7.98 0.97
N ARG A 137 -9.38 8.34 -0.01
CA ARG A 137 -9.60 9.51 -0.88
C ARG A 137 -10.40 9.18 -2.12
N TRP A 138 -10.69 7.91 -2.37
CA TRP A 138 -11.36 7.38 -3.57
C TRP A 138 -10.69 7.84 -4.85
N ARG A 139 -9.36 7.69 -4.89
CA ARG A 139 -8.48 8.14 -5.97
C ARG A 139 -7.63 6.99 -6.47
N ALA A 140 -7.38 6.97 -7.77
CA ALA A 140 -6.49 5.99 -8.39
C ALA A 140 -5.18 6.63 -8.87
N TYR A 141 -4.14 5.80 -8.91
CA TYR A 141 -2.80 6.15 -9.38
C TYR A 141 -2.36 5.10 -10.39
N ARG A 142 -1.98 5.54 -11.59
CA ARG A 142 -1.53 4.66 -12.68
C ARG A 142 -0.24 5.17 -13.28
N CYS A 143 0.47 4.30 -14.00
CA CYS A 143 1.71 4.65 -14.67
C CYS A 143 1.50 5.75 -15.72
N ASN A 144 2.38 6.76 -15.70
CA ASN A 144 2.48 7.76 -16.76
C ASN A 144 3.48 7.26 -17.81
N VAL A 145 3.07 6.31 -18.60
CA VAL A 145 3.85 5.86 -19.76
C VAL A 145 3.12 6.32 -21.00
N ASP A 146 3.74 7.21 -21.78
CA ASP A 146 3.33 7.43 -23.14
C ASP A 146 3.47 6.10 -23.87
N SER A 147 2.37 5.66 -24.49
CA SER A 147 2.28 4.38 -25.20
C SER A 147 3.31 4.21 -26.34
N SER A 148 4.04 5.28 -26.66
CA SER A 148 5.11 5.31 -27.66
C SER A 148 6.43 4.69 -27.20
N ASP A 149 6.68 4.59 -25.88
CA ASP A 149 7.98 4.16 -25.35
C ASP A 149 8.03 2.66 -25.01
N TRP A 150 6.91 1.97 -25.15
CA TRP A 150 6.81 0.54 -24.85
C TRP A 150 6.78 -0.29 -26.13
N PHE A 151 7.88 -0.95 -26.44
CA PHE A 151 8.01 -1.93 -27.52
C PHE A 151 7.32 -3.26 -27.15
N GLY A 152 6.01 -3.24 -26.91
CA GLY A 152 5.24 -4.43 -26.62
C GLY A 152 3.75 -4.16 -26.83
N ASP A 153 2.97 -5.20 -27.12
CA ASP A 153 1.51 -5.15 -27.26
C ASP A 153 0.84 -4.96 -25.89
N HIS A 154 1.00 -3.75 -25.29
CA HIS A 154 0.43 -3.36 -24.00
C HIS A 154 -0.91 -2.63 -24.13
N SER A 155 -1.53 -2.64 -25.31
CA SER A 155 -2.87 -2.10 -25.51
C SER A 155 -3.91 -2.76 -24.58
N PHE A 156 -3.66 -4.00 -24.20
CA PHE A 156 -4.50 -4.78 -23.30
C PHE A 156 -4.45 -4.32 -21.84
N ASP A 157 -3.28 -3.93 -21.35
CA ASP A 157 -3.10 -3.54 -19.95
C ASP A 157 -3.78 -2.19 -19.61
N GLY A 158 -3.79 -1.27 -20.55
CA GLY A 158 -4.51 0.01 -20.41
C GLY A 158 -6.03 -0.19 -20.34
N MET A 159 -6.56 -1.06 -21.18
CA MET A 159 -8.00 -1.37 -21.20
C MET A 159 -8.48 -2.04 -19.91
N TRP A 160 -7.65 -2.90 -19.31
CA TRP A 160 -7.96 -3.53 -18.03
C TRP A 160 -8.10 -2.50 -16.90
N VAL A 161 -7.12 -1.58 -16.77
CA VAL A 161 -7.17 -0.51 -15.77
C VAL A 161 -8.39 0.38 -15.97
N ASP A 162 -8.68 0.78 -17.21
CA ASP A 162 -9.82 1.62 -17.54
C ASP A 162 -11.15 0.93 -17.21
N SER A 163 -11.25 -0.38 -17.40
CA SER A 163 -12.40 -1.18 -17.01
C SER A 163 -12.62 -1.16 -15.51
N ILE A 164 -11.56 -1.36 -14.71
CA ILE A 164 -11.62 -1.32 -13.24
C ILE A 164 -12.05 0.07 -12.76
N LEU A 165 -11.42 1.13 -13.28
CA LEU A 165 -11.75 2.49 -12.88
C LEU A 165 -13.22 2.84 -13.18
N LYS A 166 -13.72 2.40 -14.33
CA LYS A 166 -15.12 2.56 -14.72
C LYS A 166 -16.05 1.79 -13.79
N THR A 167 -15.72 0.54 -13.48
CA THR A 167 -16.52 -0.31 -12.58
C THR A 167 -16.64 0.31 -11.20
N LEU A 168 -15.51 0.82 -10.66
CA LEU A 168 -15.48 1.47 -9.35
C LEU A 168 -16.02 2.92 -9.36
N GLY A 169 -16.30 3.50 -10.52
CA GLY A 169 -16.70 4.90 -10.65
C GLY A 169 -15.63 5.90 -10.22
N ILE A 170 -14.34 5.50 -10.27
CA ILE A 170 -13.23 6.37 -9.90
C ILE A 170 -12.90 7.28 -11.08
N THR A 171 -13.11 8.58 -10.92
CA THR A 171 -12.82 9.62 -11.92
C THR A 171 -11.55 10.43 -11.61
N ASP A 172 -11.14 10.45 -10.33
CA ASP A 172 -9.92 11.15 -9.91
C ASP A 172 -8.72 10.21 -10.09
N VAL A 173 -8.05 10.36 -11.23
CA VAL A 173 -6.91 9.51 -11.61
C VAL A 173 -5.65 10.36 -11.73
N THR A 174 -4.62 9.99 -11.00
CA THR A 174 -3.30 10.62 -11.02
C THR A 174 -2.32 9.77 -11.82
N LEU A 175 -1.66 10.38 -12.81
CA LEU A 175 -0.56 9.75 -13.54
C LEU A 175 0.73 9.84 -12.74
N VAL A 176 1.41 8.72 -12.57
CA VAL A 176 2.62 8.59 -11.76
C VAL A 176 3.80 8.13 -12.62
N ASN A 177 4.93 8.76 -12.44
CA ASN A 177 6.21 8.25 -12.90
C ASN A 177 6.97 7.67 -11.71
N ALA A 178 7.06 6.34 -11.64
CA ALA A 178 7.67 5.61 -10.52
C ALA A 178 9.13 6.01 -10.29
N ASN A 179 9.91 6.16 -11.38
CA ASN A 179 11.32 6.56 -11.29
C ASN A 179 11.47 7.98 -10.75
N PHE A 180 10.59 8.90 -11.15
CA PHE A 180 10.59 10.26 -10.63
C PHE A 180 10.18 10.30 -9.16
N SER A 181 9.20 9.50 -8.76
CA SER A 181 8.78 9.37 -7.36
C SER A 181 9.92 8.88 -6.48
N LEU A 182 10.62 7.83 -6.91
CA LEU A 182 11.80 7.30 -6.23
C LEU A 182 12.94 8.31 -6.16
N LEU A 183 13.27 8.95 -7.29
CA LEU A 183 14.34 9.96 -7.36
C LEU A 183 14.04 11.15 -6.44
N THR A 184 12.79 11.60 -6.41
CA THR A 184 12.37 12.69 -5.52
C THR A 184 12.60 12.32 -4.05
N LYS A 185 12.24 11.11 -3.63
CA LYS A 185 12.49 10.64 -2.27
C LYS A 185 13.98 10.56 -1.94
N ILE A 186 14.80 10.07 -2.86
CA ILE A 186 16.26 10.01 -2.67
C ILE A 186 16.84 11.41 -2.50
N LEU A 187 16.44 12.36 -3.33
CA LEU A 187 16.99 13.72 -3.31
C LEU A 187 16.44 14.56 -2.16
N MET A 188 15.13 14.52 -1.93
CA MET A 188 14.46 15.36 -0.94
C MET A 188 14.48 14.76 0.47
N GLY A 189 14.84 13.48 0.57
CA GLY A 189 14.71 12.70 1.80
C GLY A 189 13.25 12.38 2.13
N ASP A 190 13.04 11.75 3.27
CA ASP A 190 11.73 11.44 3.80
C ASP A 190 11.62 11.94 5.24
N LYS A 191 10.85 13.02 5.44
CA LYS A 191 10.68 13.62 6.76
C LYS A 191 9.92 12.72 7.73
N SER A 192 9.00 11.89 7.23
CA SER A 192 8.20 10.98 8.04
C SER A 192 9.07 9.86 8.64
N ASP A 193 10.07 9.44 7.90
CA ASP A 193 11.01 8.39 8.31
C ASP A 193 12.37 8.93 8.75
N CYS A 194 12.52 10.27 8.86
CA CYS A 194 13.76 10.93 9.24
C CYS A 194 14.94 10.63 8.30
N ILE A 195 14.67 10.42 7.03
CA ILE A 195 15.68 10.24 6.00
C ILE A 195 16.10 11.64 5.50
N PRO A 196 17.38 12.04 5.64
CA PRO A 196 17.84 13.36 5.20
C PRO A 196 17.85 13.46 3.66
N SER A 197 17.65 14.69 3.16
CA SER A 197 17.88 14.99 1.75
C SER A 197 19.37 14.88 1.39
N VAL A 198 19.64 14.51 0.15
CA VAL A 198 20.98 14.56 -0.42
C VAL A 198 21.21 15.96 -1.00
N HIS A 199 22.10 16.73 -0.40
CA HIS A 199 22.52 18.05 -0.85
C HIS A 199 23.89 17.98 -1.50
#